data_5d7f1ae46158f3ede1169c8efb1f3660
#
_entry.id   5d7f1ae46158f3ede1169c8efb1f3660
#
_cell.length_a   1.000
_cell.length_b   1.000
_cell.length_c   1.000
_cell.angle_alpha   90.00
_cell.angle_beta   90.00
_cell.angle_gamma   90.00
#
_symmetry.space_group_name_H-M   'P 1'
#
loop_
_entity.id
_entity.type
_entity.pdbx_description
1 polymer ?
#
loop_
_entity_poly.entity_id
_entity_poly.type
_entity_poly.pdbx_seq_one_letter_code
_entity_poly.pdbx_strand_id
1 'polypeptide(L)'
;MIRLGISAEGATEREFVNRVLRPHLMPFEVHATAIDLRGNVSLDKVRSVMPALLGGFDRVSTLYDFYGFKGRHARTVAELETDIGALVAPAHRQRLIPYVQQYEFEALLFAVPEQTVEWMHAPQALAAMREAVHRAGSAEQVNDRIETSPSHRMKALFANYDKKLHGPEIVELAGLAAIRAHCARFDAWITQLETLMGR
;
A
#
# COMPACT_ATOMS: atom_id res chain seq x y z
N MET A 1 16.47 7.46 -16.33
CA MET A 1 15.23 7.66 -15.54
C MET A 1 14.18 6.66 -15.97
N ILE A 2 13.63 5.88 -15.05
CA ILE A 2 12.58 4.87 -15.30
C ILE A 2 11.20 5.49 -15.06
N ARG A 3 10.28 5.30 -16.02
CA ARG A 3 8.87 5.65 -15.84
C ARG A 3 8.17 4.47 -15.18
N LEU A 4 7.78 4.62 -13.91
CA LEU A 4 7.08 3.61 -13.12
C LEU A 4 5.59 3.95 -13.04
N GLY A 5 4.72 3.12 -13.60
CA GLY A 5 3.28 3.19 -13.39
C GLY A 5 2.88 2.41 -12.14
N ILE A 6 2.20 3.04 -11.20
CA ILE A 6 1.65 2.36 -10.02
C ILE A 6 0.13 2.31 -10.15
N SER A 7 -0.38 1.11 -10.42
CA SER A 7 -1.83 0.87 -10.42
C SER A 7 -2.33 0.88 -8.98
N ALA A 8 -3.02 1.94 -8.60
CA ALA A 8 -3.54 2.19 -7.26
C ALA A 8 -5.02 1.77 -7.15
N GLU A 9 -5.43 1.24 -5.99
CA GLU A 9 -6.83 0.88 -5.79
C GLU A 9 -7.76 2.09 -5.89
N GLY A 10 -7.39 3.18 -5.21
CA GLY A 10 -8.23 4.36 -5.12
C GLY A 10 -7.48 5.63 -4.73
N ALA A 11 -8.22 6.57 -4.18
CA ALA A 11 -7.74 7.91 -3.86
C ALA A 11 -6.66 7.92 -2.76
N THR A 12 -6.77 7.06 -1.75
CA THR A 12 -5.80 6.95 -0.65
C THR A 12 -4.41 6.58 -1.18
N GLU A 13 -4.32 5.49 -1.94
CA GLU A 13 -3.09 4.98 -2.54
C GLU A 13 -2.53 5.97 -3.57
N ARG A 14 -3.41 6.62 -4.36
CA ARG A 14 -2.99 7.67 -5.29
C ARG A 14 -2.33 8.85 -4.58
N GLU A 15 -2.92 9.34 -3.49
CA GLU A 15 -2.35 10.45 -2.71
C GLU A 15 -1.03 10.04 -2.04
N PHE A 16 -0.93 8.83 -1.51
CA PHE A 16 0.31 8.28 -1.00
C PHE A 16 1.41 8.25 -2.07
N VAL A 17 1.10 7.75 -3.27
CA VAL A 17 2.08 7.74 -4.37
C VAL A 17 2.52 9.15 -4.74
N ASN A 18 1.60 10.09 -4.83
CA ASN A 18 1.89 11.46 -5.24
C ASN A 18 2.70 12.24 -4.19
N ARG A 19 2.33 12.14 -2.92
CA ARG A 19 2.88 12.93 -1.82
C ARG A 19 4.16 12.34 -1.23
N VAL A 20 4.25 11.01 -1.20
CA VAL A 20 5.31 10.31 -0.46
C VAL A 20 6.21 9.52 -1.40
N LEU A 21 5.65 8.60 -2.18
CA LEU A 21 6.46 7.66 -2.94
C LEU A 21 7.17 8.30 -4.14
N ARG A 22 6.48 9.17 -4.89
CA ARG A 22 7.09 9.88 -6.02
C ARG A 22 8.31 10.71 -5.60
N PRO A 23 8.23 11.62 -4.62
CA PRO A 23 9.42 12.37 -4.20
C PRO A 23 10.52 11.48 -3.62
N HIS A 24 10.16 10.41 -2.91
CA HIS A 24 11.12 9.44 -2.38
C HIS A 24 11.92 8.71 -3.49
N LEU A 25 11.26 8.35 -4.59
CA LEU A 25 11.89 7.57 -5.67
C LEU A 25 12.71 8.44 -6.66
N MET A 26 12.52 9.75 -6.66
CA MET A 26 13.27 10.64 -7.58
C MET A 26 14.80 10.54 -7.46
N PRO A 27 15.41 10.49 -6.26
CA PRO A 27 16.85 10.30 -6.13
C PRO A 27 17.38 8.99 -6.73
N PHE A 28 16.51 7.98 -6.88
CA PHE A 28 16.81 6.69 -7.51
C PHE A 28 16.56 6.68 -9.03
N GLU A 29 16.34 7.87 -9.63
CA GLU A 29 16.01 8.03 -11.05
C GLU A 29 14.73 7.28 -11.49
N VAL A 30 13.78 7.08 -10.58
CA VAL A 30 12.48 6.46 -10.82
C VAL A 30 11.37 7.50 -10.71
N HIS A 31 10.65 7.72 -11.80
CA HIS A 31 9.51 8.62 -11.86
C HIS A 31 8.20 7.84 -11.70
N ALA A 32 7.63 7.87 -10.50
CA ALA A 32 6.39 7.18 -10.20
C ALA A 32 5.16 8.00 -10.61
N THR A 33 4.19 7.34 -11.24
CA THR A 33 2.88 7.90 -11.60
C THR A 33 1.78 6.98 -11.11
N ALA A 34 0.86 7.51 -10.30
CA ALA A 34 -0.30 6.77 -9.83
C ALA A 34 -1.39 6.69 -10.89
N ILE A 35 -1.93 5.50 -11.11
CA ILE A 35 -3.10 5.24 -11.95
C ILE A 35 -4.22 4.72 -11.05
N ASP A 36 -5.16 5.59 -10.73
CA ASP A 36 -6.29 5.30 -9.84
C ASP A 36 -7.35 4.45 -10.55
N LEU A 37 -7.57 3.23 -10.08
CA LEU A 37 -8.60 2.32 -10.60
C LEU A 37 -10.00 2.62 -10.04
N ARG A 38 -10.16 3.58 -9.16
CA ARG A 38 -11.45 4.01 -8.58
C ARG A 38 -12.18 2.89 -7.84
N GLY A 39 -11.44 2.08 -7.09
CA GLY A 39 -11.97 0.97 -6.30
C GLY A 39 -12.42 -0.24 -7.09
N ASN A 40 -13.06 -1.18 -6.40
CA ASN A 40 -13.58 -2.44 -6.98
C ASN A 40 -12.54 -3.22 -7.79
N VAL A 41 -11.31 -3.32 -7.28
CA VAL A 41 -10.23 -4.04 -7.93
C VAL A 41 -10.51 -5.54 -7.91
N SER A 42 -10.29 -6.20 -9.04
CA SER A 42 -10.39 -7.65 -9.24
C SER A 42 -9.36 -8.09 -10.27
N LEU A 43 -9.08 -9.39 -10.35
CA LEU A 43 -8.17 -9.91 -11.39
C LEU A 43 -8.62 -9.53 -12.80
N ASP A 44 -9.93 -9.53 -13.10
CA ASP A 44 -10.44 -9.13 -14.42
C ASP A 44 -10.21 -7.64 -14.69
N LYS A 45 -10.43 -6.79 -13.69
CA LYS A 45 -10.14 -5.36 -13.83
C LYS A 45 -8.65 -5.11 -14.04
N VAL A 46 -7.79 -5.77 -13.27
CA VAL A 46 -6.33 -5.68 -13.43
C VAL A 46 -5.92 -6.16 -14.83
N ARG A 47 -6.45 -7.30 -15.28
CA ARG A 47 -6.19 -7.84 -16.62
C ARG A 47 -6.55 -6.83 -17.72
N SER A 48 -7.68 -6.14 -17.59
CA SER A 48 -8.16 -5.20 -18.60
C SER A 48 -7.29 -3.94 -18.74
N VAL A 49 -6.66 -3.46 -17.65
CA VAL A 49 -5.85 -2.24 -17.66
C VAL A 49 -4.37 -2.51 -17.93
N MET A 50 -3.90 -3.72 -17.65
CA MET A 50 -2.48 -4.07 -17.70
C MET A 50 -1.80 -3.83 -19.06
N PRO A 51 -2.43 -4.13 -20.23
CA PRO A 51 -1.80 -3.83 -21.53
C PRO A 51 -1.51 -2.35 -21.73
N ALA A 52 -2.43 -1.47 -21.33
CA ALA A 52 -2.22 -0.02 -21.46
C ALA A 52 -1.11 0.46 -20.48
N LEU A 53 -1.05 -0.07 -19.28
CA LEU A 53 0.01 0.25 -18.33
C LEU A 53 1.38 -0.18 -18.85
N LEU A 54 1.51 -1.41 -19.33
CA LEU A 54 2.77 -1.90 -19.91
C LEU A 54 3.16 -1.19 -21.19
N GLY A 55 2.20 -0.64 -21.96
CA GLY A 55 2.45 0.20 -23.11
C GLY A 55 2.93 1.60 -22.75
N GLY A 56 2.50 2.14 -21.61
CA GLY A 56 2.77 3.52 -21.19
C GLY A 56 4.00 3.69 -20.30
N PHE A 57 4.43 2.65 -19.60
CA PHE A 57 5.47 2.71 -18.57
C PHE A 57 6.58 1.68 -18.81
N ASP A 58 7.79 1.97 -18.36
CA ASP A 58 8.95 1.08 -18.46
C ASP A 58 8.84 -0.06 -17.46
N ARG A 59 8.29 0.23 -16.28
CA ARG A 59 7.95 -0.71 -15.21
C ARG A 59 6.54 -0.41 -14.68
N VAL A 60 5.87 -1.43 -14.18
CA VAL A 60 4.54 -1.32 -13.55
C VAL A 60 4.58 -1.97 -12.18
N SER A 61 3.99 -1.35 -11.19
CA SER A 61 3.70 -1.97 -9.90
C SER A 61 2.22 -1.84 -9.58
N THR A 62 1.75 -2.59 -8.59
CA THR A 62 0.39 -2.47 -8.07
C THR A 62 0.44 -2.01 -6.61
N LEU A 63 -0.62 -1.36 -6.14
CA LEU A 63 -0.84 -1.01 -4.74
C LEU A 63 -2.33 -1.16 -4.46
N TYR A 64 -2.71 -2.34 -3.99
CA TYR A 64 -4.10 -2.70 -3.73
C TYR A 64 -4.26 -3.19 -2.30
N ASP A 65 -5.38 -2.87 -1.67
CA ASP A 65 -5.73 -3.42 -0.37
C ASP A 65 -6.21 -4.88 -0.52
N PHE A 66 -5.68 -5.79 0.29
CA PHE A 66 -6.10 -7.19 0.27
C PHE A 66 -7.61 -7.33 0.54
N TYR A 67 -8.15 -6.58 1.51
CA TYR A 67 -9.57 -6.62 1.81
C TYR A 67 -10.46 -5.93 0.78
N GLY A 68 -9.91 -4.93 0.08
CA GLY A 68 -10.60 -4.26 -1.04
C GLY A 68 -10.69 -5.11 -2.30
N PHE A 69 -9.82 -6.12 -2.44
CA PHE A 69 -9.72 -6.92 -3.66
C PHE A 69 -10.91 -7.89 -3.82
N LYS A 70 -11.69 -7.71 -4.89
CA LYS A 70 -12.88 -8.51 -5.18
C LYS A 70 -12.53 -9.88 -5.72
N GLY A 71 -13.26 -10.90 -5.28
CA GLY A 71 -13.06 -12.27 -5.75
C GLY A 71 -11.74 -12.91 -5.29
N ARG A 72 -11.12 -12.39 -4.20
CA ARG A 72 -9.92 -12.99 -3.65
C ARG A 72 -10.13 -14.39 -3.07
N HIS A 73 -11.40 -14.71 -2.70
CA HIS A 73 -11.78 -16.00 -2.09
C HIS A 73 -10.88 -16.35 -0.89
N ALA A 74 -10.35 -17.58 -0.83
CA ALA A 74 -9.46 -18.06 0.23
C ALA A 74 -7.97 -17.81 -0.04
N ARG A 75 -7.61 -16.94 -1.04
CA ARG A 75 -6.22 -16.63 -1.37
C ARG A 75 -5.53 -15.91 -0.21
N THR A 76 -4.27 -16.16 -0.08
CA THR A 76 -3.32 -15.33 0.66
C THR A 76 -2.88 -14.13 -0.18
N VAL A 77 -2.23 -13.15 0.43
CA VAL A 77 -1.63 -12.01 -0.28
C VAL A 77 -0.61 -12.48 -1.32
N ALA A 78 0.26 -13.43 -0.98
CA ALA A 78 1.29 -13.94 -1.87
C ALA A 78 0.70 -14.69 -3.09
N GLU A 79 -0.37 -15.47 -2.89
CA GLU A 79 -1.08 -16.12 -3.99
C GLU A 79 -1.74 -15.10 -4.91
N LEU A 80 -2.32 -14.03 -4.34
CA LEU A 80 -2.93 -12.96 -5.13
C LEU A 80 -1.89 -12.19 -5.96
N GLU A 81 -0.72 -11.89 -5.40
CA GLU A 81 0.41 -11.29 -6.12
C GLU A 81 0.90 -12.20 -7.25
N THR A 82 0.95 -13.52 -7.01
CA THR A 82 1.28 -14.52 -8.03
C THR A 82 0.27 -14.52 -9.16
N ASP A 83 -1.03 -14.51 -8.83
CA ASP A 83 -2.11 -14.46 -9.82
C ASP A 83 -2.06 -13.16 -10.65
N ILE A 84 -1.79 -12.01 -10.01
CA ILE A 84 -1.59 -10.74 -10.72
C ILE A 84 -0.39 -10.84 -11.68
N GLY A 85 0.72 -11.41 -11.24
CA GLY A 85 1.89 -11.66 -12.09
C GLY A 85 1.59 -12.57 -13.29
N ALA A 86 0.70 -13.55 -13.11
CA ALA A 86 0.26 -14.49 -14.16
C ALA A 86 -0.65 -13.85 -15.22
N LEU A 87 -1.23 -12.67 -14.96
CA LEU A 87 -2.04 -11.93 -15.95
C LEU A 87 -1.20 -11.39 -17.12
N VAL A 88 0.12 -11.33 -16.94
CA VAL A 88 1.03 -10.73 -17.91
C VAL A 88 1.77 -11.82 -18.69
N ALA A 89 1.89 -11.64 -20.00
CA ALA A 89 2.64 -12.56 -20.84
C ALA A 89 4.10 -12.74 -20.34
N PRO A 90 4.69 -13.94 -20.44
CA PRO A 90 6.02 -14.24 -19.91
C PRO A 90 7.09 -13.20 -20.28
N ALA A 91 7.08 -12.69 -21.51
CA ALA A 91 8.02 -11.67 -22.00
C ALA A 91 7.95 -10.33 -21.25
N HIS A 92 6.85 -10.05 -20.57
CA HIS A 92 6.64 -8.79 -19.82
C HIS A 92 6.65 -8.94 -18.30
N ARG A 93 6.76 -10.17 -17.78
CA ARG A 93 6.70 -10.43 -16.33
C ARG A 93 7.75 -9.67 -15.53
N GLN A 94 8.95 -9.52 -16.07
CA GLN A 94 10.03 -8.76 -15.42
C GLN A 94 9.76 -7.26 -15.30
N ARG A 95 8.74 -6.75 -16.02
CA ARG A 95 8.33 -5.35 -15.98
C ARG A 95 7.24 -5.10 -14.96
N LEU A 96 6.63 -6.14 -14.40
CA LEU A 96 5.56 -6.05 -13.40
C LEU A 96 6.08 -6.45 -12.02
N ILE A 97 5.82 -5.61 -11.03
CA ILE A 97 6.10 -5.83 -9.61
C ILE A 97 4.74 -5.84 -8.88
N PRO A 98 4.08 -6.99 -8.77
CA PRO A 98 2.84 -7.08 -8.01
C PRO A 98 3.09 -6.76 -6.55
N TYR A 99 2.25 -5.91 -5.98
CA TYR A 99 2.20 -5.68 -4.55
C TYR A 99 0.74 -5.49 -4.11
N VAL A 100 0.38 -6.22 -3.08
CA VAL A 100 -0.91 -6.13 -2.39
C VAL A 100 -0.62 -5.83 -0.93
N GLN A 101 -1.14 -4.71 -0.44
CA GLN A 101 -1.00 -4.31 0.95
C GLN A 101 -1.72 -5.35 1.84
N GLN A 102 -1.02 -5.80 2.87
CA GLN A 102 -1.58 -6.74 3.84
C GLN A 102 -2.79 -6.08 4.53
N TYR A 103 -3.95 -6.66 4.38
CA TYR A 103 -5.25 -6.18 4.80
C TYR A 103 -5.64 -4.86 4.13
N GLU A 104 -5.18 -3.72 4.65
CA GLU A 104 -5.55 -2.37 4.20
C GLU A 104 -4.38 -1.39 4.38
N PHE A 105 -4.42 -0.27 3.65
CA PHE A 105 -3.44 0.81 3.75
C PHE A 105 -3.24 1.29 5.20
N GLU A 106 -4.30 1.33 5.98
CA GLU A 106 -4.28 1.76 7.37
C GLU A 106 -3.39 0.91 8.29
N ALA A 107 -2.98 -0.28 7.88
CA ALA A 107 -1.97 -1.06 8.61
C ALA A 107 -0.65 -0.29 8.78
N LEU A 108 -0.27 0.54 7.80
CA LEU A 108 0.93 1.38 7.85
C LEU A 108 0.87 2.42 8.98
N LEU A 109 -0.32 2.87 9.38
CA LEU A 109 -0.50 3.86 10.46
C LEU A 109 -0.23 3.25 11.83
N PHE A 110 -0.42 1.94 11.97
CA PHE A 110 -0.07 1.21 13.19
C PHE A 110 1.45 0.99 13.34
N ALA A 111 2.23 1.21 12.29
CA ALA A 111 3.69 1.22 12.37
C ALA A 111 4.24 2.49 13.06
N VAL A 112 3.45 3.57 13.09
CA VAL A 112 3.83 4.90 13.58
C VAL A 112 2.75 5.46 14.53
N PRO A 113 2.43 4.76 15.62
CA PRO A 113 1.30 5.10 16.48
C PRO A 113 1.45 6.47 17.16
N GLU A 114 2.68 6.90 17.49
CA GLU A 114 2.96 8.19 18.09
C GLU A 114 2.59 9.33 17.14
N GLN A 115 3.07 9.29 15.91
CA GLN A 115 2.78 10.29 14.89
C GLN A 115 1.29 10.28 14.52
N THR A 116 0.68 9.08 14.51
CA THR A 116 -0.76 8.93 14.23
C THR A 116 -1.60 9.63 15.29
N VAL A 117 -1.34 9.42 16.58
CA VAL A 117 -2.14 10.04 17.65
C VAL A 117 -1.86 11.54 17.77
N GLU A 118 -0.64 11.97 17.49
CA GLU A 118 -0.26 13.39 17.43
C GLU A 118 -1.04 14.11 16.32
N TRP A 119 -1.00 13.57 15.09
CA TRP A 119 -1.74 14.12 13.94
C TRP A 119 -3.24 14.18 14.17
N MET A 120 -3.78 13.13 14.76
CA MET A 120 -5.22 13.02 15.07
C MET A 120 -5.64 13.78 16.33
N HIS A 121 -4.70 14.43 17.04
CA HIS A 121 -4.94 15.11 18.32
C HIS A 121 -5.63 14.23 19.36
N ALA A 122 -5.26 12.95 19.42
CA ALA A 122 -5.93 11.95 20.27
C ALA A 122 -4.91 11.08 21.04
N PRO A 123 -4.10 11.65 21.95
CA PRO A 123 -3.05 10.93 22.66
C PRO A 123 -3.57 9.75 23.49
N GLN A 124 -4.84 9.77 23.90
CA GLN A 124 -5.49 8.67 24.63
C GLN A 124 -5.59 7.37 23.80
N ALA A 125 -5.49 7.44 22.45
CA ALA A 125 -5.57 6.27 21.58
C ALA A 125 -4.23 5.50 21.50
N LEU A 126 -3.12 6.07 21.95
CA LEU A 126 -1.78 5.50 21.80
C LEU A 126 -1.66 4.09 22.41
N ALA A 127 -2.15 3.92 23.64
CA ALA A 127 -2.10 2.62 24.32
C ALA A 127 -2.86 1.53 23.53
N ALA A 128 -4.03 1.86 22.99
CA ALA A 128 -4.82 0.93 22.20
C ALA A 128 -4.17 0.57 20.87
N MET A 129 -3.50 1.52 20.20
CA MET A 129 -2.75 1.26 18.96
C MET A 129 -1.56 0.33 19.22
N ARG A 130 -0.75 0.63 20.23
CA ARG A 130 0.40 -0.21 20.64
C ARG A 130 -0.03 -1.63 21.03
N GLU A 131 -1.13 -1.75 21.77
CA GLU A 131 -1.69 -3.05 22.16
C GLU A 131 -2.16 -3.85 20.93
N ALA A 132 -2.77 -3.20 19.94
CA ALA A 132 -3.16 -3.86 18.70
C ALA A 132 -1.95 -4.44 17.97
N VAL A 133 -0.86 -3.68 17.85
CA VAL A 133 0.40 -4.14 17.23
C VAL A 133 1.03 -5.28 18.03
N HIS A 134 1.09 -5.15 19.37
CA HIS A 134 1.65 -6.18 20.24
C HIS A 134 0.91 -7.51 20.07
N ARG A 135 -0.44 -7.51 20.09
CA ARG A 135 -1.25 -8.72 19.88
C ARG A 135 -1.07 -9.33 18.49
N ALA A 136 -0.94 -8.50 17.48
CA ALA A 136 -0.77 -8.94 16.09
C ALA A 136 0.65 -9.43 15.77
N GLY A 137 1.64 -9.05 16.59
CA GLY A 137 3.06 -9.33 16.37
C GLY A 137 3.77 -8.36 15.43
N SER A 138 3.05 -7.64 14.58
CA SER A 138 3.58 -6.55 13.75
C SER A 138 2.47 -5.60 13.30
N ALA A 139 2.83 -4.40 12.83
CA ALA A 139 1.88 -3.43 12.30
C ALA A 139 1.11 -3.98 11.09
N GLU A 140 1.79 -4.65 10.16
CA GLU A 140 1.18 -5.25 8.97
C GLU A 140 0.20 -6.39 9.29
N GLN A 141 0.28 -6.97 10.49
CA GLN A 141 -0.59 -8.07 10.92
C GLN A 141 -1.74 -7.60 11.83
N VAL A 142 -1.89 -6.29 12.02
CA VAL A 142 -2.98 -5.73 12.85
C VAL A 142 -4.33 -6.06 12.24
N ASN A 143 -4.84 -7.23 12.59
CA ASN A 143 -6.16 -7.70 12.20
C ASN A 143 -6.52 -8.98 12.96
N ASP A 144 -7.78 -9.12 13.39
CA ASP A 144 -8.32 -10.38 13.91
C ASP A 144 -9.44 -10.90 13.00
N ARG A 145 -10.24 -9.99 12.42
CA ARG A 145 -11.38 -10.26 11.51
C ARG A 145 -11.68 -8.97 10.73
N ILE A 146 -12.60 -9.07 9.78
CA ILE A 146 -12.99 -7.92 8.95
C ILE A 146 -13.48 -6.74 9.80
N GLU A 147 -14.26 -7.01 10.86
CA GLU A 147 -14.80 -5.98 11.77
C GLU A 147 -13.74 -5.31 12.64
N THR A 148 -12.56 -5.90 12.74
CA THR A 148 -11.41 -5.37 13.48
C THR A 148 -10.24 -5.05 12.54
N SER A 149 -10.52 -4.90 11.25
CA SER A 149 -9.52 -4.51 10.25
C SER A 149 -8.88 -3.15 10.58
N PRO A 150 -7.70 -2.85 10.04
CA PRO A 150 -7.02 -1.59 10.32
C PRO A 150 -7.91 -0.36 10.16
N SER A 151 -8.70 -0.27 9.08
CA SER A 151 -9.60 0.87 8.84
C SER A 151 -10.74 0.96 9.87
N HIS A 152 -11.31 -0.18 10.31
CA HIS A 152 -12.32 -0.19 11.36
C HIS A 152 -11.74 0.25 12.70
N ARG A 153 -10.52 -0.19 13.04
CA ARG A 153 -9.82 0.24 14.25
C ARG A 153 -9.53 1.75 14.22
N MET A 154 -9.05 2.27 13.09
CA MET A 154 -8.83 3.71 12.92
C MET A 154 -10.10 4.52 13.16
N LYS A 155 -11.23 4.12 12.57
CA LYS A 155 -12.52 4.78 12.79
C LYS A 155 -13.03 4.67 14.22
N ALA A 156 -12.77 3.56 14.90
CA ALA A 156 -13.15 3.38 16.30
C ALA A 156 -12.31 4.22 17.26
N LEU A 157 -11.01 4.41 16.96
CA LEU A 157 -10.09 5.20 17.77
C LEU A 157 -10.21 6.71 17.51
N PHE A 158 -10.57 7.09 16.29
CA PHE A 158 -10.55 8.48 15.81
C PHE A 158 -11.86 8.82 15.09
N ALA A 159 -12.76 9.50 15.79
CA ALA A 159 -14.12 9.80 15.29
C ALA A 159 -14.13 10.56 13.94
N ASN A 160 -13.12 11.41 13.70
CA ASN A 160 -13.00 12.21 12.49
C ASN A 160 -12.03 11.62 11.45
N TYR A 161 -11.67 10.34 11.56
CA TYR A 161 -10.74 9.72 10.61
C TYR A 161 -11.33 9.64 9.20
N ASP A 162 -10.68 10.32 8.27
CA ASP A 162 -10.90 10.20 6.82
C ASP A 162 -9.67 9.52 6.18
N LYS A 163 -9.85 8.30 5.68
CA LYS A 163 -8.73 7.51 5.13
C LYS A 163 -8.04 8.19 3.94
N LYS A 164 -8.80 8.91 3.11
CA LYS A 164 -8.26 9.54 1.89
C LYS A 164 -7.37 10.74 2.20
N LEU A 165 -7.65 11.42 3.30
CA LEU A 165 -6.94 12.60 3.74
C LEU A 165 -5.85 12.23 4.75
N HIS A 166 -6.25 11.71 5.90
CA HIS A 166 -5.34 11.51 7.03
C HIS A 166 -4.33 10.38 6.81
N GLY A 167 -4.70 9.30 6.10
CA GLY A 167 -3.80 8.19 5.84
C GLY A 167 -2.49 8.63 5.18
N PRO A 168 -2.52 9.21 3.97
CA PRO A 168 -1.33 9.70 3.28
C PRO A 168 -0.59 10.81 4.04
N GLU A 169 -1.29 11.69 4.75
CA GLU A 169 -0.69 12.79 5.52
C GLU A 169 0.12 12.29 6.72
N ILE A 170 -0.40 11.33 7.45
CA ILE A 170 0.30 10.69 8.58
C ILE A 170 1.57 9.98 8.08
N VAL A 171 1.46 9.25 6.96
CA VAL A 171 2.62 8.58 6.34
C VAL A 171 3.68 9.58 5.88
N GLU A 172 3.26 10.71 5.30
CA GLU A 172 4.17 11.80 4.90
C GLU A 172 4.89 12.40 6.10
N LEU A 173 4.15 12.70 7.18
CA LEU A 173 4.70 13.26 8.42
C LEU A 173 5.70 12.31 9.10
N ALA A 174 5.33 11.03 9.22
CA ALA A 174 6.17 10.02 9.86
C ALA A 174 7.43 9.69 9.04
N GLY A 175 7.33 9.78 7.73
CA GLY A 175 8.37 9.41 6.79
C GLY A 175 8.46 7.89 6.55
N LEU A 176 8.87 7.52 5.34
CA LEU A 176 8.94 6.10 4.94
C LEU A 176 9.87 5.26 5.82
N ALA A 177 10.98 5.83 6.29
CA ALA A 177 11.97 5.09 7.09
C ALA A 177 11.36 4.54 8.40
N ALA A 178 10.51 5.32 9.08
CA ALA A 178 9.84 4.90 10.31
C ALA A 178 8.85 3.74 10.05
N ILE A 179 8.12 3.81 8.95
CA ILE A 179 7.14 2.76 8.57
C ILE A 179 7.85 1.48 8.14
N ARG A 180 8.87 1.60 7.29
CA ARG A 180 9.68 0.46 6.78
C ARG A 180 10.30 -0.35 7.91
N ALA A 181 10.72 0.29 8.99
CA ALA A 181 11.30 -0.39 10.17
C ALA A 181 10.32 -1.39 10.85
N HIS A 182 9.02 -1.23 10.64
CA HIS A 182 7.96 -2.03 11.28
C HIS A 182 7.06 -2.78 10.30
N CYS A 183 7.28 -2.63 8.98
CA CYS A 183 6.47 -3.20 7.91
C CYS A 183 7.36 -3.92 6.89
N ALA A 184 7.72 -5.16 7.17
CA ALA A 184 8.72 -5.89 6.39
C ALA A 184 8.32 -6.12 4.93
N ARG A 185 7.04 -6.42 4.64
CA ARG A 185 6.56 -6.59 3.26
C ARG A 185 6.58 -5.27 2.50
N PHE A 186 6.12 -4.22 3.15
CA PHE A 186 6.14 -2.87 2.59
C PHE A 186 7.58 -2.41 2.32
N ASP A 187 8.52 -2.66 3.27
CA ASP A 187 9.94 -2.35 3.08
C ASP A 187 10.55 -3.11 1.89
N ALA A 188 10.27 -4.40 1.77
CA ALA A 188 10.72 -5.20 0.63
C ALA A 188 10.20 -4.67 -0.71
N TRP A 189 8.95 -4.22 -0.76
CA TRP A 189 8.38 -3.59 -1.95
C TRP A 189 9.06 -2.26 -2.28
N ILE A 190 9.22 -1.35 -1.32
CA ILE A 190 9.91 -0.07 -1.53
C ILE A 190 11.35 -0.32 -2.03
N THR A 191 12.08 -1.25 -1.40
CA THR A 191 13.44 -1.63 -1.82
C THR A 191 13.49 -2.13 -3.27
N GLN A 192 12.50 -2.89 -3.71
CA GLN A 192 12.42 -3.30 -5.12
C GLN A 192 12.25 -2.10 -6.06
N LEU A 193 11.44 -1.10 -5.68
CA LEU A 193 11.24 0.11 -6.48
C LEU A 193 12.50 0.99 -6.53
N GLU A 194 13.23 1.10 -5.42
CA GLU A 194 14.50 1.84 -5.34
C GLU A 194 15.59 1.24 -6.25
N THR A 195 15.57 -0.08 -6.44
CA THR A 195 16.62 -0.81 -7.19
C THR A 195 16.31 -1.01 -8.68
N LEU A 196 15.26 -0.38 -9.21
CA LEU A 196 14.83 -0.56 -10.60
C LEU A 196 15.86 -0.18 -11.67
N MET A 197 16.73 0.81 -11.39
CA MET A 197 17.78 1.25 -12.31
C MET A 197 18.94 0.25 -12.44
N GLY A 198 19.17 -0.59 -11.44
CA GLY A 198 20.28 -1.56 -11.39
C GLY A 198 19.94 -2.95 -11.94
N ARG A 199 18.76 -3.13 -12.54
CA ARG A 199 18.27 -4.42 -13.03
C ARG A 199 18.04 -4.44 -14.54
#